data_c50ba8167f4a8ae027385e0d651f50c6
#
_entry.id   c50ba8167f4a8ae027385e0d651f50c6
#
_cell.length_a   1.000
_cell.length_b   1.000
_cell.length_c   1.000
_cell.angle_alpha   90.00
_cell.angle_beta   90.00
_cell.angle_gamma   90.00
#
_symmetry.space_group_name_H-M   'P 1'
#
loop_
_entity.id
_entity.type
_entity.pdbx_description
1 polymer ?
#
loop_
_entity_poly.entity_id
_entity_poly.type
_entity_poly.pdbx_seq_one_letter_code
_entity_poly.pdbx_strand_id
1 'polypeptide(L)'
;MEIIEGRAQVDYPTRVPLKVIGRMGELQADMVAALILEHLGPQADGDQQHHANCKGAYLSLTFWVVLENDQQEKPLREAFQKLPGYVMQL
;
A
#
# COMPACT_ATOMS: atom_id res chain seq x y z
N MET A 1 -33.43 5.55 -6.63
CA MET A 1 -32.19 5.06 -7.01
C MET A 1 -31.07 5.84 -6.41
N GLU A 2 -30.03 5.20 -6.03
CA GLU A 2 -29.04 5.84 -5.45
C GLU A 2 -27.90 6.18 -6.25
N ILE A 3 -27.27 7.26 -5.98
CA ILE A 3 -26.17 7.73 -6.71
C ILE A 3 -24.92 7.35 -6.00
N ILE A 4 -23.98 6.80 -6.73
CA ILE A 4 -22.75 6.39 -6.14
C ILE A 4 -21.75 7.51 -6.09
N GLU A 5 -22.02 8.62 -6.52
CA GLU A 5 -21.18 9.77 -6.45
C GLU A 5 -19.77 9.55 -6.89
N GLY A 6 -19.61 8.98 -8.05
CA GLY A 6 -18.30 8.79 -8.62
C GLY A 6 -17.47 7.68 -8.03
N ARG A 7 -18.00 6.95 -7.07
CA ARG A 7 -17.27 5.82 -6.51
C ARG A 7 -17.70 4.55 -7.17
N ALA A 8 -16.73 3.77 -7.60
CA ALA A 8 -17.04 2.49 -8.17
C ALA A 8 -17.40 1.51 -7.08
N GLN A 9 -18.29 0.59 -7.39
CA GLN A 9 -18.56 -0.51 -6.51
C GLN A 9 -17.34 -1.41 -6.54
N VAL A 10 -16.88 -1.83 -5.39
CA VAL A 10 -15.72 -2.70 -5.27
C VAL A 10 -16.17 -4.00 -4.64
N ASP A 11 -15.88 -5.10 -5.32
CA ASP A 11 -16.17 -6.42 -4.78
C ASP A 11 -14.95 -6.96 -4.06
N TYR A 12 -15.13 -7.41 -2.84
CA TYR A 12 -14.04 -7.95 -2.04
C TYR A 12 -14.12 -9.46 -2.01
N PRO A 13 -12.98 -10.12 -1.92
CA PRO A 13 -11.64 -9.55 -1.82
C PRO A 13 -11.18 -8.98 -3.15
N THR A 14 -10.32 -7.97 -3.09
CA THR A 14 -9.83 -7.34 -4.30
C THR A 14 -8.33 -7.12 -4.20
N ARG A 15 -7.65 -7.19 -5.34
CA ARG A 15 -6.20 -6.98 -5.41
C ARG A 15 -5.94 -5.58 -5.90
N VAL A 16 -5.18 -4.83 -5.14
CA VAL A 16 -4.89 -3.42 -5.47
C VAL A 16 -3.41 -3.13 -5.31
N PRO A 17 -2.90 -2.14 -6.04
CA PRO A 17 -1.53 -1.69 -5.84
C PRO A 17 -1.50 -0.60 -4.78
N LEU A 18 -0.52 -0.67 -3.89
CA LEU A 18 -0.26 0.38 -2.91
C LEU A 18 1.13 0.91 -3.20
N LYS A 19 1.22 2.19 -3.49
CA LYS A 19 2.50 2.80 -3.87
C LYS A 19 2.89 3.82 -2.81
N VAL A 20 4.09 3.63 -2.25
CA VAL A 20 4.63 4.52 -1.23
C VAL A 20 5.90 5.13 -1.77
N ILE A 21 6.04 6.43 -1.64
CA ILE A 21 7.21 7.15 -2.11
C ILE A 21 7.87 7.80 -0.90
N GLY A 22 9.17 7.63 -0.80
CA GLY A 22 9.93 8.20 0.30
C GLY A 22 11.36 8.48 -0.10
N ARG A 23 12.15 8.88 0.88
CA ARG A 23 13.54 9.25 0.63
C ARG A 23 14.42 8.02 0.59
N MET A 24 15.33 8.02 -0.38
CA MET A 24 16.33 6.97 -0.49
C MET A 24 17.12 6.87 0.80
N GLY A 25 17.32 5.64 1.24
CA GLY A 25 18.09 5.40 2.45
C GLY A 25 17.28 5.47 3.73
N GLU A 26 16.09 6.07 3.68
CA GLU A 26 15.24 6.17 4.87
C GLU A 26 14.03 5.25 4.76
N LEU A 27 13.35 5.27 3.60
CA LEU A 27 12.20 4.39 3.39
C LEU A 27 12.72 2.98 3.08
N GLN A 28 12.23 2.00 3.83
CA GLN A 28 12.67 0.61 3.71
C GLN A 28 11.51 -0.27 3.27
N ALA A 29 11.75 -1.10 2.26
CA ALA A 29 10.72 -1.99 1.73
C ALA A 29 10.24 -2.98 2.79
N ASP A 30 11.13 -3.47 3.64
CA ASP A 30 10.75 -4.45 4.64
C ASP A 30 9.86 -3.84 5.73
N MET A 31 9.97 -2.54 5.98
CA MET A 31 9.07 -1.88 6.92
C MET A 31 7.68 -1.76 6.34
N VAL A 32 7.58 -1.47 5.02
CA VAL A 32 6.29 -1.44 4.36
C VAL A 32 5.65 -2.82 4.37
N ALA A 33 6.43 -3.85 4.07
CA ALA A 33 5.94 -5.22 4.07
C ALA A 33 5.46 -5.64 5.47
N ALA A 34 6.16 -5.19 6.52
CA ALA A 34 5.76 -5.51 7.88
C ALA A 34 4.41 -4.89 8.24
N LEU A 35 4.16 -3.66 7.78
CA LEU A 35 2.86 -3.02 8.00
C LEU A 35 1.74 -3.73 7.24
N ILE A 36 2.03 -4.17 6.02
CA ILE A 36 1.06 -4.92 5.25
C ILE A 36 0.70 -6.22 5.99
N LEU A 37 1.68 -6.92 6.50
CA LEU A 37 1.44 -8.14 7.25
C LEU A 37 0.63 -7.86 8.51
N GLU A 38 0.95 -6.79 9.19
CA GLU A 38 0.27 -6.44 10.44
C GLU A 38 -1.20 -6.10 10.20
N HIS A 39 -1.50 -5.36 9.14
CA HIS A 39 -2.85 -4.86 8.90
C HIS A 39 -3.69 -5.80 8.05
N LEU A 40 -3.08 -6.53 7.12
CA LEU A 40 -3.81 -7.36 6.18
C LEU A 40 -3.62 -8.86 6.41
N GLY A 41 -2.62 -9.22 7.22
CA GLY A 41 -2.28 -10.62 7.41
C GLY A 41 -1.41 -11.13 6.28
N PRO A 42 -1.06 -12.43 6.32
CA PRO A 42 -0.21 -13.01 5.30
C PRO A 42 -0.86 -12.94 3.93
N GLN A 43 -0.05 -12.62 2.93
CA GLN A 43 -0.51 -12.58 1.55
C GLN A 43 -0.02 -13.81 0.82
N ALA A 44 -0.73 -14.21 -0.22
CA ALA A 44 -0.30 -15.37 -1.01
C ALA A 44 1.02 -15.05 -1.72
N ASP A 45 1.76 -16.12 -2.05
CA ASP A 45 3.00 -15.95 -2.78
C ASP A 45 2.72 -15.20 -4.08
N GLY A 46 3.54 -14.20 -4.35
CA GLY A 46 3.34 -13.35 -5.51
C GLY A 46 2.50 -12.13 -5.25
N ASP A 47 1.68 -12.16 -4.21
CA ASP A 47 0.85 -11.01 -3.89
C ASP A 47 1.61 -9.98 -3.07
N GLN A 48 2.66 -10.40 -2.39
CA GLN A 48 3.51 -9.46 -1.68
C GLN A 48 4.70 -8.99 -2.50
N GLN A 49 4.73 -9.31 -3.76
CA GLN A 49 5.80 -8.84 -4.61
C GLN A 49 5.73 -7.33 -4.72
N HIS A 50 6.85 -6.71 -4.60
CA HIS A 50 6.91 -5.27 -4.74
C HIS A 50 7.85 -4.89 -5.86
N HIS A 51 7.62 -3.71 -6.39
CA HIS A 51 8.46 -3.15 -7.43
C HIS A 51 9.10 -1.90 -6.88
N ALA A 52 10.42 -1.86 -6.90
CA ALA A 52 11.15 -0.70 -6.40
C ALA A 52 11.69 0.10 -7.57
N ASN A 53 11.54 1.41 -7.49
CA ASN A 53 12.06 2.28 -8.53
C ASN A 53 12.71 3.47 -7.85
N CYS A 54 13.98 3.72 -8.20
CA CYS A 54 14.73 4.83 -7.62
C CYS A 54 14.85 5.94 -8.64
N LYS A 55 14.57 7.16 -8.21
CA LYS A 55 14.73 8.29 -9.09
C LYS A 55 15.25 9.46 -8.28
N GLY A 56 16.50 9.82 -8.52
CA GLY A 56 17.14 10.88 -7.74
C GLY A 56 17.23 10.50 -6.28
N ALA A 57 16.71 11.35 -5.42
CA ALA A 57 16.75 11.13 -3.99
C ALA A 57 15.55 10.36 -3.48
N TYR A 58 14.68 9.86 -4.37
CA TYR A 58 13.43 9.25 -3.95
C TYR A 58 13.34 7.79 -4.36
N LEU A 59 12.70 7.01 -3.51
CA LEU A 59 12.41 5.60 -3.72
C LEU A 59 10.91 5.43 -3.79
N SER A 60 10.45 4.72 -4.83
CA SER A 60 9.04 4.43 -5.01
C SER A 60 8.86 2.93 -4.88
N LEU A 61 7.99 2.52 -3.97
CA LEU A 61 7.72 1.10 -3.71
C LEU A 61 6.26 0.82 -4.01
N THR A 62 6.00 -0.16 -4.86
CA THR A 62 4.64 -0.57 -5.19
C THR A 62 4.45 -2.00 -4.73
N PHE A 63 3.44 -2.21 -3.89
CA PHE A 63 3.09 -3.54 -3.40
C PHE A 63 1.69 -3.88 -3.88
N TRP A 64 1.53 -5.05 -4.45
CA TRP A 64 0.20 -5.56 -4.79
C TRP A 64 -0.30 -6.38 -3.62
N VAL A 65 -1.46 -6.01 -3.10
CA VAL A 65 -2.01 -6.66 -1.93
C VAL A 65 -3.47 -7.03 -2.16
N VAL A 66 -3.96 -7.99 -1.40
CA VAL A 66 -5.37 -8.38 -1.43
C VAL A 66 -6.05 -7.78 -0.22
N LEU A 67 -7.10 -7.01 -0.46
CA LEU A 67 -7.92 -6.45 0.61
C LEU A 67 -9.17 -7.31 0.75
N GLU A 68 -9.48 -7.69 1.99
CA GLU A 68 -10.64 -8.54 2.26
C GLU A 68 -11.90 -7.73 2.47
N ASN A 69 -11.78 -6.46 2.86
CA ASN A 69 -12.91 -5.59 3.04
C ASN A 69 -12.47 -4.13 2.99
N ASP A 70 -13.44 -3.23 2.98
CA ASP A 70 -13.14 -1.82 2.80
C ASP A 70 -12.60 -1.14 4.05
N GLN A 71 -12.55 -1.83 5.17
CA GLN A 71 -12.07 -1.24 6.41
C GLN A 71 -10.59 -1.44 6.63
N GLN A 72 -9.94 -2.22 5.78
CA GLN A 72 -8.52 -2.52 5.95
C GLN A 72 -7.60 -1.45 5.38
N GLU A 73 -8.04 -0.77 4.34
CA GLU A 73 -7.13 0.12 3.59
C GLU A 73 -6.77 1.37 4.37
N LYS A 74 -7.75 2.02 4.99
CA LYS A 74 -7.51 3.30 5.62
C LYS A 74 -6.50 3.22 6.77
N PRO A 75 -6.63 2.28 7.71
CA PRO A 75 -5.63 2.20 8.78
C PRO A 75 -4.22 1.89 8.25
N LEU A 76 -4.13 1.07 7.20
CA LEU A 76 -2.84 0.74 6.61
C LEU A 76 -2.22 1.98 5.98
N ARG A 77 -3.00 2.75 5.23
CA ARG A 77 -2.48 3.96 4.61
C ARG A 77 -2.06 5.00 5.64
N GLU A 78 -2.78 5.07 6.76
CA GLU A 78 -2.39 5.96 7.86
C GLU A 78 -1.08 5.50 8.49
N ALA A 79 -0.87 4.19 8.60
CA ALA A 79 0.38 3.68 9.13
C ALA A 79 1.55 3.99 8.20
N PHE A 80 1.33 3.95 6.88
CA PHE A 80 2.39 4.30 5.93
C PHE A 80 2.89 5.73 6.15
N GLN A 81 2.02 6.63 6.56
CA GLN A 81 2.40 8.03 6.75
C GLN A 81 3.41 8.21 7.87
N LYS A 82 3.57 7.21 8.73
CA LYS A 82 4.50 7.26 9.84
C LYS A 82 5.82 6.59 9.55
N LEU A 83 6.00 6.10 8.32
CA LEU A 83 7.23 5.44 7.94
C LEU A 83 8.39 6.43 7.84
N PRO A 84 9.61 6.00 8.20
CA PRO A 84 10.78 6.87 8.03
C PRO A 84 10.91 7.28 6.57
N GLY A 85 11.17 8.56 6.36
CA GLY A 85 11.39 9.09 5.01
C GLY A 85 10.15 9.19 4.15
N TYR A 86 8.99 8.92 4.70
CA TYR A 86 7.73 8.98 3.93
C TYR A 86 7.53 10.35 3.30
N VAL A 87 7.16 10.38 2.04
CA VAL A 87 6.84 11.61 1.32
C VAL A 87 5.38 11.62 0.89
N MET A 88 4.94 10.58 0.19
CA MET A 88 3.56 10.51 -0.26
C MET A 88 3.19 9.10 -0.65
N GLN A 89 1.93 8.87 -0.89
CA GLN A 89 1.45 7.59 -1.39
C GLN A 89 0.37 7.79 -2.44
N LEU A 90 0.23 6.80 -3.27
CA LEU A 90 -0.77 6.81 -4.33
C LEU A 90 -1.68 5.61 -4.25
#